data_3f4c6e4e810c2bc4959680b209093584
#
_entry.id   3f4c6e4e810c2bc4959680b209093584
#
_cell.length_a   1.000
_cell.length_b   1.000
_cell.length_c   1.000
_cell.angle_alpha   90.00
_cell.angle_beta   90.00
_cell.angle_gamma   90.00
#
_symmetry.space_group_name_H-M   'P 1'
#
loop_
_entity.id
_entity.type
_entity.pdbx_description
1 polymer ?
#
loop_
_entity_poly.entity_id
_entity_poly.type
_entity_poly.pdbx_seq_one_letter_code
_entity_poly.pdbx_strand_id
1 'polypeptide(L)'
;AAPSLPKRKMLVLGDSVTCAEMIDRVAGEKPDPRWNNARESYGMLTAQAVNAQVHLVCMGGRGLVRSWNGKTVEHNLPDFYQFSIPDDKDPVQWNHAHYDPDLIVSAIGTNDFSPGIPDRESYINTYVKLVLTLLANHKHAQIVLTDGAILNGDKKAALINYISETVKRVDNKRVHIATSTNYPGDKTDAHPTKEQHAAMSKDLIPQI
;
A
#
# COMPACT_ATOMS: atom_id res chain seq x y z
N ALA A 1 -21.30 -6.21 26.09
CA ALA A 1 -20.64 -4.92 25.89
C ALA A 1 -19.81 -5.00 24.62
N ALA A 2 -19.75 -3.92 23.83
CA ALA A 2 -18.87 -3.83 22.67
C ALA A 2 -17.40 -3.92 23.16
N PRO A 3 -16.50 -4.57 22.40
CA PRO A 3 -15.10 -4.63 22.77
C PRO A 3 -14.50 -3.20 22.75
N SER A 4 -13.58 -2.95 23.68
CA SER A 4 -12.81 -1.70 23.66
C SER A 4 -11.82 -1.74 22.51
N LEU A 5 -11.89 -0.80 21.59
CA LEU A 5 -10.96 -0.68 20.47
C LEU A 5 -9.70 0.10 20.87
N PRO A 6 -8.53 -0.20 20.28
CA PRO A 6 -7.34 0.64 20.42
C PRO A 6 -7.63 2.11 20.09
N LYS A 7 -6.97 3.05 20.77
CA LYS A 7 -7.13 4.47 20.48
C LYS A 7 -6.40 4.90 19.20
N ARG A 8 -5.22 4.33 18.96
CA ARG A 8 -4.43 4.60 17.75
C ARG A 8 -5.13 4.06 16.51
N LYS A 9 -5.01 4.76 15.40
CA LYS A 9 -5.59 4.38 14.11
C LYS A 9 -4.54 4.41 13.01
N MET A 10 -4.51 3.38 12.21
CA MET A 10 -3.58 3.23 11.09
C MET A 10 -4.36 3.01 9.79
N LEU A 11 -3.99 3.73 8.74
CA LEU A 11 -4.48 3.53 7.38
C LEU A 11 -3.33 2.96 6.54
N VAL A 12 -3.56 1.86 5.85
CA VAL A 12 -2.57 1.26 4.95
C VAL A 12 -3.12 1.28 3.53
N LEU A 13 -2.40 1.95 2.65
CA LEU A 13 -2.73 2.11 1.23
C LEU A 13 -1.78 1.24 0.39
N GLY A 14 -2.32 0.51 -0.57
CA GLY A 14 -1.46 -0.29 -1.45
C GLY A 14 -2.21 -1.12 -2.48
N ASP A 15 -1.55 -2.16 -2.92
CA ASP A 15 -2.00 -3.08 -3.97
C ASP A 15 -2.31 -4.48 -3.42
N SER A 16 -2.15 -5.52 -4.27
CA SER A 16 -2.36 -6.93 -3.90
C SER A 16 -1.53 -7.37 -2.69
N VAL A 17 -0.32 -6.84 -2.52
CA VAL A 17 0.52 -7.14 -1.34
C VAL A 17 -0.14 -6.63 -0.06
N THR A 18 -0.69 -5.44 -0.07
CA THR A 18 -1.42 -4.88 1.08
C THR A 18 -2.71 -5.64 1.38
N CYS A 19 -3.40 -6.11 0.33
CA CYS A 19 -4.58 -6.99 0.45
C CYS A 19 -4.23 -8.42 0.91
N ALA A 20 -2.95 -8.80 0.93
CA ALA A 20 -2.46 -10.17 1.17
C ALA A 20 -3.08 -11.20 0.21
N GLU A 21 -3.05 -10.87 -1.08
CA GLU A 21 -3.47 -11.82 -2.12
C GLU A 21 -2.56 -13.03 -2.11
N MET A 22 -3.15 -14.22 -2.36
CA MET A 22 -2.45 -15.51 -2.45
C MET A 22 -1.67 -15.95 -1.19
N ILE A 23 -1.92 -15.33 -0.03
CA ILE A 23 -1.15 -15.60 1.20
C ILE A 23 -1.38 -17.01 1.75
N ASP A 24 -2.60 -17.54 1.63
CA ASP A 24 -2.98 -18.89 2.06
C ASP A 24 -2.89 -19.92 0.90
N ARG A 25 -2.07 -19.63 -0.13
CA ARG A 25 -1.91 -20.50 -1.31
C ARG A 25 -1.41 -21.89 -0.98
N VAL A 26 -1.88 -22.86 -1.74
CA VAL A 26 -1.49 -24.26 -1.64
C VAL A 26 -0.64 -24.65 -2.86
N ALA A 27 0.57 -25.13 -2.61
CA ALA A 27 1.48 -25.53 -3.69
C ALA A 27 0.88 -26.64 -4.54
N GLY A 28 0.94 -26.47 -5.86
CA GLY A 28 0.42 -27.44 -6.83
C GLY A 28 -1.08 -27.30 -7.14
N GLU A 29 -1.81 -26.45 -6.45
CA GLU A 29 -3.20 -26.15 -6.75
C GLU A 29 -3.35 -24.93 -7.69
N LYS A 30 -4.49 -24.84 -8.37
CA LYS A 30 -4.80 -23.67 -9.20
C LYS A 30 -5.13 -22.46 -8.32
N PRO A 31 -4.76 -21.23 -8.73
CA PRO A 31 -5.11 -20.02 -8.00
C PRO A 31 -6.60 -19.96 -7.62
N ASP A 32 -6.87 -19.65 -6.35
CA ASP A 32 -8.21 -19.54 -5.78
C ASP A 32 -8.34 -18.22 -5.01
N PRO A 33 -9.38 -17.39 -5.27
CA PRO A 33 -9.61 -16.13 -4.51
C PRO A 33 -9.75 -16.33 -3.00
N ARG A 34 -10.09 -17.52 -2.53
CA ARG A 34 -10.16 -17.85 -1.09
C ARG A 34 -8.81 -17.86 -0.40
N TRP A 35 -7.71 -17.85 -1.16
CA TRP A 35 -6.36 -17.74 -0.63
C TRP A 35 -5.95 -16.31 -0.27
N ASN A 36 -6.82 -15.35 -0.52
CA ASN A 36 -6.63 -13.98 -0.08
C ASN A 36 -7.05 -13.85 1.39
N ASN A 37 -6.13 -13.43 2.25
CA ASN A 37 -6.39 -13.34 3.69
C ASN A 37 -5.77 -12.07 4.28
N ALA A 38 -6.50 -10.97 4.19
CA ALA A 38 -6.06 -9.67 4.66
C ALA A 38 -5.68 -9.65 6.16
N ARG A 39 -6.21 -10.56 6.98
CA ARG A 39 -5.88 -10.64 8.42
C ARG A 39 -4.42 -11.00 8.69
N GLU A 40 -3.78 -11.69 7.76
CA GLU A 40 -2.38 -12.08 7.82
C GLU A 40 -1.46 -11.11 7.07
N SER A 41 -2.01 -9.99 6.55
CA SER A 41 -1.22 -8.98 5.85
C SER A 41 -0.24 -8.28 6.79
N TYR A 42 0.87 -7.82 6.23
CA TYR A 42 1.85 -7.03 6.99
C TYR A 42 1.21 -5.81 7.68
N GLY A 43 0.24 -5.17 7.02
CA GLY A 43 -0.48 -4.01 7.57
C GLY A 43 -1.29 -4.35 8.81
N MET A 44 -2.02 -5.47 8.78
CA MET A 44 -2.78 -5.98 9.93
C MET A 44 -1.86 -6.40 11.07
N LEU A 45 -0.80 -7.15 10.76
CA LEU A 45 0.19 -7.60 11.77
C LEU A 45 0.92 -6.41 12.42
N THR A 46 1.27 -5.39 11.63
CA THR A 46 1.89 -4.17 12.16
C THR A 46 0.93 -3.43 13.10
N ALA A 47 -0.31 -3.22 12.68
CA ALA A 47 -1.31 -2.55 13.51
C ALA A 47 -1.57 -3.29 14.83
N GLN A 48 -1.63 -4.61 14.78
CA GLN A 48 -1.75 -5.45 15.98
C GLN A 48 -0.55 -5.26 16.93
N ALA A 49 0.66 -5.28 16.40
CA ALA A 49 1.89 -5.13 17.17
C ALA A 49 2.01 -3.77 17.87
N VAL A 50 1.54 -2.69 17.21
CA VAL A 50 1.57 -1.33 17.79
C VAL A 50 0.27 -0.96 18.52
N ASN A 51 -0.63 -1.90 18.72
CA ASN A 51 -1.93 -1.74 19.37
C ASN A 51 -2.77 -0.60 18.72
N ALA A 52 -2.98 -0.71 17.40
CA ALA A 52 -3.78 0.24 16.61
C ALA A 52 -4.98 -0.46 15.95
N GLN A 53 -6.05 0.30 15.75
CA GLN A 53 -7.06 -0.04 14.77
C GLN A 53 -6.42 0.09 13.38
N VAL A 54 -6.92 -0.66 12.39
CA VAL A 54 -6.38 -0.56 11.03
C VAL A 54 -7.50 -0.55 9.99
N HIS A 55 -7.30 0.29 8.97
CA HIS A 55 -8.08 0.32 7.76
C HIS A 55 -7.15 0.01 6.59
N LEU A 56 -7.43 -1.05 5.83
CA LEU A 56 -6.71 -1.38 4.62
C LEU A 56 -7.49 -0.85 3.41
N VAL A 57 -6.85 -0.04 2.59
CA VAL A 57 -7.37 0.43 1.30
C VAL A 57 -6.42 -0.05 0.22
N CYS A 58 -6.78 -1.13 -0.43
CA CYS A 58 -5.92 -1.82 -1.38
C CYS A 58 -6.72 -2.44 -2.53
N MET A 59 -6.08 -2.54 -3.70
CA MET A 59 -6.68 -3.16 -4.88
C MET A 59 -5.62 -3.89 -5.69
N GLY A 60 -5.83 -5.18 -5.93
CA GLY A 60 -4.93 -6.03 -6.70
C GLY A 60 -4.70 -5.54 -8.12
N GLY A 61 -3.46 -5.63 -8.59
CA GLY A 61 -3.09 -5.22 -9.94
C GLY A 61 -3.05 -3.71 -10.19
N ARG A 62 -3.41 -2.86 -9.22
CA ARG A 62 -3.44 -1.40 -9.37
C ARG A 62 -2.16 -0.76 -8.85
N GLY A 63 -1.74 0.30 -9.52
CA GLY A 63 -0.60 1.11 -9.13
C GLY A 63 -0.99 2.52 -8.72
N LEU A 64 -0.03 3.42 -8.81
CA LEU A 64 -0.21 4.85 -8.59
C LEU A 64 -0.67 5.55 -9.87
N VAL A 65 -0.03 5.24 -11.01
CA VAL A 65 -0.30 5.88 -12.32
C VAL A 65 -0.79 4.89 -13.36
N ARG A 66 -0.55 3.60 -13.18
CA ARG A 66 -0.97 2.54 -14.11
C ARG A 66 -1.06 1.19 -13.40
N SER A 67 -1.85 0.27 -13.96
CA SER A 67 -1.95 -1.10 -13.49
C SER A 67 -0.79 -1.97 -13.97
N TRP A 68 -0.71 -3.20 -13.46
CA TRP A 68 0.36 -4.16 -13.71
C TRP A 68 0.63 -4.44 -15.21
N ASN A 69 -0.39 -4.29 -16.06
CA ASN A 69 -0.32 -4.47 -17.51
C ASN A 69 -0.11 -3.15 -18.29
N GLY A 70 0.16 -2.04 -17.60
CA GLY A 70 0.44 -0.73 -18.19
C GLY A 70 -0.78 0.14 -18.49
N LYS A 71 -2.02 -0.32 -18.23
CA LYS A 71 -3.23 0.49 -18.45
C LYS A 71 -3.30 1.65 -17.46
N THR A 72 -3.70 2.82 -17.96
CA THR A 72 -3.82 4.08 -17.19
C THR A 72 -5.27 4.52 -16.97
N VAL A 73 -6.23 3.85 -17.64
CA VAL A 73 -7.65 4.22 -17.62
C VAL A 73 -8.46 3.52 -16.51
N GLU A 74 -7.81 2.70 -15.73
CA GLU A 74 -8.44 1.99 -14.61
C GLU A 74 -8.29 2.81 -13.32
N HIS A 75 -9.16 2.59 -12.33
CA HIS A 75 -9.01 3.20 -11.01
C HIS A 75 -7.68 2.76 -10.37
N ASN A 76 -6.71 3.67 -10.34
CA ASN A 76 -5.47 3.52 -9.60
C ASN A 76 -5.59 4.11 -8.18
N LEU A 77 -4.56 4.02 -7.36
CA LEU A 77 -4.65 4.39 -5.94
C LEU A 77 -5.25 5.79 -5.70
N PRO A 78 -4.90 6.86 -6.42
CA PRO A 78 -5.52 8.16 -6.21
C PRO A 78 -7.04 8.17 -6.40
N ASP A 79 -7.57 7.30 -7.27
CA ASP A 79 -8.98 7.17 -7.55
C ASP A 79 -9.67 6.30 -6.50
N PHE A 80 -9.24 5.04 -6.35
CA PHE A 80 -9.93 4.11 -5.44
C PHE A 80 -9.81 4.49 -3.96
N TYR A 81 -8.82 5.30 -3.57
CA TYR A 81 -8.74 5.89 -2.24
C TYR A 81 -9.97 6.78 -1.92
N GLN A 82 -10.60 7.37 -2.94
CA GLN A 82 -11.77 8.24 -2.78
C GLN A 82 -13.08 7.46 -2.63
N PHE A 83 -13.07 6.15 -2.83
CA PHE A 83 -14.30 5.36 -2.89
C PHE A 83 -14.38 4.32 -1.78
N SER A 84 -15.57 4.10 -1.25
CA SER A 84 -15.92 2.91 -0.46
C SER A 84 -16.24 1.72 -1.37
N ILE A 85 -16.78 2.01 -2.56
CA ILE A 85 -17.01 1.03 -3.63
C ILE A 85 -16.50 1.66 -4.93
N PRO A 86 -15.35 1.20 -5.46
CA PRO A 86 -14.76 1.74 -6.69
C PRO A 86 -15.36 1.06 -7.94
N ASP A 87 -16.69 1.12 -8.08
CA ASP A 87 -17.37 0.62 -9.28
C ASP A 87 -17.15 1.58 -10.46
N ASP A 88 -16.93 1.05 -11.66
CA ASP A 88 -16.66 1.86 -12.85
C ASP A 88 -17.88 2.67 -13.32
N LYS A 89 -19.09 2.25 -12.97
CA LYS A 89 -20.35 2.88 -13.41
C LYS A 89 -20.99 3.74 -12.34
N ASP A 90 -20.92 3.31 -11.08
CA ASP A 90 -21.57 3.97 -9.95
C ASP A 90 -20.68 3.90 -8.71
N PRO A 91 -19.55 4.62 -8.71
CA PRO A 91 -18.62 4.62 -7.59
C PRO A 91 -19.22 5.32 -6.37
N VAL A 92 -19.15 4.65 -5.21
CA VAL A 92 -19.62 5.22 -3.95
C VAL A 92 -18.48 5.95 -3.25
N GLN A 93 -18.63 7.26 -3.07
CA GLN A 93 -17.63 8.11 -2.41
C GLN A 93 -17.44 7.70 -0.94
N TRP A 94 -16.18 7.73 -0.49
CA TRP A 94 -15.81 7.57 0.89
C TRP A 94 -15.74 8.93 1.59
N ASN A 95 -16.39 9.03 2.75
CA ASN A 95 -16.22 10.21 3.60
C ASN A 95 -15.03 10.01 4.56
N HIS A 96 -13.92 10.63 4.25
CA HIS A 96 -12.66 10.51 5.01
C HIS A 96 -12.80 10.94 6.49
N ALA A 97 -13.79 11.74 6.83
CA ALA A 97 -14.05 12.11 8.23
C ALA A 97 -14.53 10.93 9.10
N HIS A 98 -14.98 9.82 8.51
CA HIS A 98 -15.39 8.63 9.26
C HIS A 98 -14.21 7.86 9.87
N TYR A 99 -13.01 8.05 9.35
CA TYR A 99 -11.80 7.40 9.85
C TYR A 99 -10.61 8.36 9.74
N ASP A 100 -10.20 8.93 10.88
CA ASP A 100 -9.05 9.84 10.94
C ASP A 100 -7.86 9.09 11.56
N PRO A 101 -6.88 8.64 10.74
CA PRO A 101 -5.72 7.88 11.21
C PRO A 101 -4.65 8.77 11.84
N ASP A 102 -3.92 8.22 12.80
CA ASP A 102 -2.69 8.80 13.34
C ASP A 102 -1.47 8.54 12.45
N LEU A 103 -1.52 7.40 11.73
CA LEU A 103 -0.47 6.95 10.82
C LEU A 103 -1.06 6.46 9.50
N ILE A 104 -0.48 6.91 8.40
CA ILE A 104 -0.78 6.42 7.05
C ILE A 104 0.49 5.77 6.50
N VAL A 105 0.40 4.52 6.06
CA VAL A 105 1.47 3.83 5.33
C VAL A 105 1.01 3.65 3.89
N SER A 106 1.80 4.13 2.93
CA SER A 106 1.54 3.95 1.51
C SER A 106 2.63 3.07 0.89
N ALA A 107 2.24 1.86 0.47
CA ALA A 107 3.10 0.87 -0.17
C ALA A 107 2.58 0.62 -1.59
N ILE A 108 2.96 1.47 -2.53
CA ILE A 108 2.49 1.43 -3.92
C ILE A 108 3.67 1.57 -4.90
N GLY A 109 3.55 0.95 -6.07
CA GLY A 109 4.54 1.04 -7.13
C GLY A 109 4.84 -0.29 -7.79
N THR A 110 4.63 -1.41 -7.12
CA THR A 110 4.89 -2.74 -7.68
C THR A 110 4.27 -2.89 -9.08
N ASN A 111 3.01 -2.53 -9.22
CA ASN A 111 2.28 -2.64 -10.48
C ASN A 111 2.73 -1.60 -11.50
N ASP A 112 3.04 -0.37 -11.09
CA ASP A 112 3.57 0.66 -11.98
C ASP A 112 4.89 0.23 -12.63
N PHE A 113 5.74 -0.45 -11.88
CA PHE A 113 7.06 -0.91 -12.33
C PHE A 113 7.03 -2.31 -12.98
N SER A 114 5.90 -3.02 -12.95
CA SER A 114 5.77 -4.35 -13.56
C SER A 114 6.10 -4.33 -15.06
N PRO A 115 5.49 -3.49 -15.91
CA PRO A 115 5.79 -3.45 -17.34
C PRO A 115 7.09 -2.71 -17.69
N GLY A 116 7.78 -2.14 -16.70
CA GLY A 116 9.01 -1.35 -16.89
C GLY A 116 9.03 -0.15 -15.95
N ILE A 117 10.11 0.61 -15.92
CA ILE A 117 10.21 1.84 -15.13
C ILE A 117 9.25 2.88 -15.75
N PRO A 118 8.28 3.44 -14.99
CA PRO A 118 7.36 4.43 -15.49
C PRO A 118 8.05 5.79 -15.74
N ASP A 119 7.37 6.68 -16.48
CA ASP A 119 7.83 8.06 -16.60
C ASP A 119 7.99 8.70 -15.23
N ARG A 120 9.18 9.24 -15.00
CA ARG A 120 9.61 9.76 -13.69
C ARG A 120 8.72 10.90 -13.21
N GLU A 121 8.51 11.89 -14.06
CA GLU A 121 7.77 13.09 -13.66
C GLU A 121 6.28 12.80 -13.48
N SER A 122 5.70 11.95 -14.31
CA SER A 122 4.32 11.51 -14.17
C SER A 122 4.11 10.79 -12.82
N TYR A 123 4.99 9.85 -12.48
CA TYR A 123 4.90 9.10 -11.22
C TYR A 123 5.04 10.03 -10.01
N ILE A 124 6.12 10.82 -9.97
CA ILE A 124 6.42 11.71 -8.83
C ILE A 124 5.31 12.74 -8.64
N ASN A 125 4.86 13.40 -9.71
CA ASN A 125 3.82 14.43 -9.61
C ASN A 125 2.48 13.84 -9.15
N THR A 126 2.15 12.62 -9.57
CA THR A 126 0.95 11.92 -9.10
C THR A 126 1.07 11.57 -7.62
N TYR A 127 2.24 11.09 -7.18
CA TYR A 127 2.45 10.77 -5.77
C TYR A 127 2.43 12.02 -4.88
N VAL A 128 3.05 13.11 -5.33
CA VAL A 128 2.96 14.41 -4.63
C VAL A 128 1.51 14.83 -4.45
N LYS A 129 0.69 14.77 -5.51
CA LYS A 129 -0.75 15.09 -5.42
C LYS A 129 -1.47 14.21 -4.42
N LEU A 130 -1.23 12.90 -4.44
CA LEU A 130 -1.83 11.97 -3.48
C LEU A 130 -1.43 12.32 -2.05
N VAL A 131 -0.15 12.54 -1.79
CA VAL A 131 0.34 12.87 -0.44
C VAL A 131 -0.24 14.20 0.06
N LEU A 132 -0.34 15.21 -0.81
CA LEU A 132 -1.00 16.47 -0.45
C LEU A 132 -2.49 16.28 -0.12
N THR A 133 -3.18 15.40 -0.85
CA THR A 133 -4.57 15.02 -0.55
C THR A 133 -4.67 14.33 0.81
N LEU A 134 -3.77 13.39 1.12
CA LEU A 134 -3.71 12.71 2.42
C LEU A 134 -3.47 13.72 3.56
N LEU A 135 -2.54 14.66 3.39
CA LEU A 135 -2.25 15.71 4.35
C LEU A 135 -3.44 16.65 4.58
N ALA A 136 -4.23 16.91 3.55
CA ALA A 136 -5.44 17.74 3.63
C ALA A 136 -6.59 17.03 4.34
N ASN A 137 -6.79 15.74 4.04
CA ASN A 137 -7.85 14.93 4.64
C ASN A 137 -7.56 14.56 6.10
N HIS A 138 -6.28 14.36 6.47
CA HIS A 138 -5.84 13.83 7.76
C HIS A 138 -4.81 14.76 8.40
N LYS A 139 -5.31 15.77 9.12
CA LYS A 139 -4.50 16.90 9.59
C LYS A 139 -3.44 16.54 10.64
N HIS A 140 -3.61 15.41 11.32
CA HIS A 140 -2.71 14.95 12.40
C HIS A 140 -1.86 13.76 12.02
N ALA A 141 -2.20 13.06 10.91
CA ALA A 141 -1.51 11.84 10.51
C ALA A 141 -0.04 12.07 10.16
N GLN A 142 0.83 11.17 10.61
CA GLN A 142 2.14 10.94 10.02
C GLN A 142 1.96 10.07 8.77
N ILE A 143 2.70 10.33 7.72
CA ILE A 143 2.61 9.60 6.46
C ILE A 143 3.96 8.95 6.17
N VAL A 144 3.96 7.66 5.95
CA VAL A 144 5.14 6.87 5.61
C VAL A 144 4.97 6.29 4.22
N LEU A 145 5.88 6.63 3.32
CA LEU A 145 5.95 6.06 1.98
C LEU A 145 6.98 4.93 1.97
N THR A 146 6.64 3.78 1.41
CA THR A 146 7.54 2.64 1.32
C THR A 146 7.60 2.05 -0.09
N ASP A 147 8.74 1.48 -0.44
CA ASP A 147 9.05 0.94 -1.76
C ASP A 147 8.39 -0.41 -2.08
N GLY A 148 7.65 -0.96 -1.12
CA GLY A 148 6.99 -2.26 -1.29
C GLY A 148 7.96 -3.44 -1.29
N ALA A 149 7.41 -4.65 -1.45
CA ALA A 149 8.13 -5.87 -1.12
C ALA A 149 8.73 -6.62 -2.32
N ILE A 150 8.08 -6.61 -3.48
CA ILE A 150 8.38 -7.54 -4.58
C ILE A 150 9.51 -7.05 -5.49
N LEU A 151 9.63 -5.75 -5.70
CA LEU A 151 10.60 -5.19 -6.64
C LEU A 151 12.03 -5.41 -6.17
N ASN A 152 12.93 -5.58 -7.13
CA ASN A 152 14.38 -5.70 -6.91
C ASN A 152 15.17 -4.95 -8.00
N GLY A 153 16.49 -4.94 -7.87
CA GLY A 153 17.40 -4.36 -8.86
C GLY A 153 17.05 -2.92 -9.24
N ASP A 154 17.15 -2.60 -10.53
CA ASP A 154 16.97 -1.25 -11.06
C ASP A 154 15.55 -0.70 -10.81
N LYS A 155 14.53 -1.56 -10.86
CA LYS A 155 13.14 -1.15 -10.60
C LYS A 155 12.96 -0.69 -9.15
N LYS A 156 13.54 -1.43 -8.19
CA LYS A 156 13.51 -1.04 -6.77
C LYS A 156 14.29 0.25 -6.53
N ALA A 157 15.49 0.35 -7.10
CA ALA A 157 16.32 1.55 -6.99
C ALA A 157 15.62 2.79 -7.57
N ALA A 158 14.97 2.66 -8.72
CA ALA A 158 14.20 3.74 -9.32
C ALA A 158 12.99 4.12 -8.46
N LEU A 159 12.23 3.16 -7.94
CA LEU A 159 11.09 3.46 -7.05
C LEU A 159 11.54 4.19 -5.78
N ILE A 160 12.60 3.75 -5.12
CA ILE A 160 13.17 4.44 -3.94
C ILE A 160 13.56 5.88 -4.29
N ASN A 161 14.19 6.09 -5.45
CA ASN A 161 14.53 7.43 -5.92
C ASN A 161 13.28 8.31 -6.14
N TYR A 162 12.22 7.75 -6.74
CA TYR A 162 10.97 8.47 -6.98
C TYR A 162 10.24 8.82 -5.68
N ILE A 163 10.22 7.91 -4.70
CA ILE A 163 9.68 8.17 -3.36
C ILE A 163 10.49 9.28 -2.67
N SER A 164 11.82 9.20 -2.71
CA SER A 164 12.69 10.21 -2.09
C SER A 164 12.46 11.60 -2.69
N GLU A 165 12.34 11.69 -4.02
CA GLU A 165 12.03 12.95 -4.68
C GLU A 165 10.60 13.44 -4.37
N THR A 166 9.64 12.52 -4.24
CA THR A 166 8.27 12.86 -3.81
C THR A 166 8.28 13.53 -2.43
N VAL A 167 8.95 12.91 -1.45
CA VAL A 167 9.04 13.47 -0.08
C VAL A 167 9.73 14.84 -0.10
N LYS A 168 10.79 14.98 -0.87
CA LYS A 168 11.49 16.27 -1.05
C LYS A 168 10.59 17.36 -1.64
N ARG A 169 9.77 17.03 -2.67
CA ARG A 169 8.85 17.99 -3.30
C ARG A 169 7.67 18.37 -2.41
N VAL A 170 7.17 17.42 -1.61
CA VAL A 170 6.11 17.70 -0.63
C VAL A 170 6.60 18.61 0.49
N ASP A 171 7.86 18.50 0.91
CA ASP A 171 8.52 19.29 1.92
C ASP A 171 7.70 19.50 3.21
N ASN A 172 7.21 18.37 3.77
CA ASN A 172 6.38 18.40 4.96
C ASN A 172 6.93 17.44 6.03
N LYS A 173 7.15 17.96 7.25
CA LYS A 173 7.72 17.22 8.39
C LYS A 173 6.91 15.97 8.83
N ARG A 174 5.69 15.82 8.35
CA ARG A 174 4.83 14.66 8.62
C ARG A 174 4.97 13.55 7.57
N VAL A 175 5.83 13.72 6.56
CA VAL A 175 6.02 12.75 5.48
C VAL A 175 7.41 12.14 5.58
N HIS A 176 7.46 10.82 5.69
CA HIS A 176 8.66 10.03 5.97
C HIS A 176 8.81 8.92 4.93
N ILE A 177 9.99 8.32 4.90
CA ILE A 177 10.31 7.16 4.06
C ILE A 177 10.62 5.98 4.98
N ALA A 178 10.03 4.82 4.69
CA ALA A 178 10.48 3.54 5.19
C ALA A 178 10.99 2.69 4.04
N THR A 179 12.04 1.92 4.26
CA THR A 179 12.57 0.99 3.27
C THR A 179 12.16 -0.43 3.61
N SER A 180 11.88 -1.24 2.58
CA SER A 180 11.56 -2.65 2.75
C SER A 180 12.70 -3.56 2.30
N THR A 181 12.81 -4.72 2.93
CA THR A 181 13.56 -5.84 2.37
C THR A 181 12.80 -6.41 1.16
N ASN A 182 13.49 -7.16 0.28
CA ASN A 182 12.83 -7.82 -0.84
C ASN A 182 12.18 -9.14 -0.38
N TYR A 183 10.90 -9.29 -0.64
CA TYR A 183 10.08 -10.45 -0.30
C TYR A 183 9.35 -10.96 -1.56
N PRO A 184 10.02 -11.72 -2.43
CA PRO A 184 9.55 -12.01 -3.79
C PRO A 184 8.54 -13.15 -3.88
N GLY A 185 7.97 -13.60 -2.76
CA GLY A 185 7.09 -14.77 -2.76
C GLY A 185 7.87 -16.09 -2.81
N ASP A 186 7.32 -17.06 -3.52
CA ASP A 186 7.92 -18.40 -3.69
C ASP A 186 7.73 -18.92 -5.13
N LYS A 187 7.99 -20.22 -5.33
CA LYS A 187 7.86 -20.88 -6.66
C LYS A 187 6.40 -20.98 -7.14
N THR A 188 5.44 -20.84 -6.24
CA THR A 188 4.02 -20.96 -6.56
C THR A 188 3.45 -19.64 -7.05
N ASP A 189 3.82 -18.53 -6.38
CA ASP A 189 3.34 -17.19 -6.70
C ASP A 189 4.32 -16.12 -6.22
N ALA A 190 4.38 -14.99 -6.94
CA ALA A 190 5.28 -13.88 -6.65
C ALA A 190 4.80 -13.01 -5.47
N HIS A 191 3.58 -13.15 -4.98
CA HIS A 191 3.13 -12.44 -3.78
C HIS A 191 3.84 -12.98 -2.53
N PRO A 192 4.17 -12.12 -1.56
CA PRO A 192 4.82 -12.56 -0.33
C PRO A 192 4.08 -13.68 0.38
N THR A 193 4.83 -14.63 0.94
CA THR A 193 4.26 -15.70 1.77
C THR A 193 3.80 -15.16 3.13
N LYS A 194 3.12 -15.97 3.90
CA LYS A 194 2.70 -15.64 5.27
C LYS A 194 3.88 -15.26 6.17
N GLU A 195 4.98 -16.01 6.09
CA GLU A 195 6.21 -15.74 6.80
C GLU A 195 6.87 -14.43 6.33
N GLN A 196 6.80 -14.15 5.02
CA GLN A 196 7.30 -12.91 4.46
C GLN A 196 6.46 -11.71 4.90
N HIS A 197 5.12 -11.81 4.95
CA HIS A 197 4.27 -10.77 5.52
C HIS A 197 4.59 -10.50 6.99
N ALA A 198 4.85 -11.55 7.79
CA ALA A 198 5.28 -11.39 9.17
C ALA A 198 6.65 -10.69 9.28
N ALA A 199 7.58 -10.99 8.36
CA ALA A 199 8.88 -10.32 8.29
C ALA A 199 8.74 -8.85 7.84
N MET A 200 7.90 -8.55 6.83
CA MET A 200 7.58 -7.18 6.41
C MET A 200 7.04 -6.33 7.57
N SER A 201 6.17 -6.90 8.40
CA SER A 201 5.67 -6.21 9.59
C SER A 201 6.80 -5.91 10.59
N LYS A 202 7.70 -6.85 10.83
CA LYS A 202 8.86 -6.66 11.72
C LYS A 202 9.83 -5.59 11.21
N ASP A 203 10.00 -5.49 9.89
CA ASP A 203 10.84 -4.47 9.27
C ASP A 203 10.20 -3.08 9.36
N LEU A 204 8.88 -2.99 9.25
CA LEU A 204 8.14 -1.73 9.26
C LEU A 204 8.03 -1.12 10.66
N ILE A 205 7.79 -1.94 11.72
CA ILE A 205 7.54 -1.48 13.09
C ILE A 205 8.59 -0.47 13.61
N PRO A 206 9.91 -0.70 13.47
CA PRO A 206 10.90 0.25 13.98
C PRO A 206 11.02 1.56 13.18
N GLN A 207 10.31 1.68 12.06
CA GLN A 207 10.37 2.83 11.16
C GLN A 207 9.11 3.73 11.25
N ILE A 208 8.17 3.42 12.16
CA ILE A 208 6.88 4.12 12.31
C ILE A 208 6.64 4.59 13.74
#